data_35cd35949dd20cd3c78f150a145803a7
#
_entry.id   35cd35949dd20cd3c78f150a145803a7
#
_cell.length_a   1.000
_cell.length_b   1.000
_cell.length_c   1.000
_cell.angle_alpha   90.00
_cell.angle_beta   90.00
_cell.angle_gamma   90.00
#
_symmetry.space_group_name_H-M   'P 1'
#
loop_
_entity.id
_entity.type
_entity.pdbx_description
1 polymer ?
#
loop_
_entity_poly.entity_id
_entity_poly.type
_entity_poly.pdbx_seq_one_letter_code
_entity_poly.pdbx_strand_id
1 'polypeptide(L)'
;MRSRCNAGAMGATGAIGAVTLSLLLVAPAYAQQPPSGDGSTPLHWAAYQDDLAKVDQLIRAGANVNAANDIGATPLWAASVNGSAPMVKRLLDAGAKPDAALLTGESPLMAAARAGKLAAVDALLAKGANPNAKGARGQTALMWAVAQAHAEVVKRLLLGGADVHARSDTWSQMMAVPPHGLPEYNRVIPQGADTALMFAARAGELTSAKMLVEAGANPSDHDAWGVSATALAAFAGHGEIARFLLEKGADPNNDTPGFTALHCAIMRRDEATVAALLAHGANPNAPVTMWTPTRRSSDDYYFMPALVDATPYWLAARFTQPGIMRLLAKHGADPKVIHESNYVQGEGYQRRKDRTTAVMAALGMGGGTAWVPIDRAGRDALILETVQVAVELGADVNATSIDGRTALDSARAQKYAAVAAFLESRGAVASR
;
A
#
# COMPACT_ATOMS: atom_id res chain seq x y z
N MET A 1 5.96 1.91 -38.18
CA MET A 1 5.96 3.36 -37.86
C MET A 1 6.24 3.47 -36.35
N ARG A 2 7.40 4.07 -36.05
CA ARG A 2 7.89 4.20 -34.68
C ARG A 2 7.25 5.41 -34.02
N SER A 3 6.58 5.23 -32.87
CA SER A 3 6.23 6.34 -31.99
C SER A 3 7.08 6.21 -30.71
N ARG A 4 7.83 7.27 -30.45
CA ARG A 4 8.71 7.43 -29.28
C ARG A 4 7.84 7.74 -28.06
N CYS A 5 7.91 6.92 -27.01
CA CYS A 5 7.46 7.33 -25.70
C CYS A 5 8.61 8.02 -24.96
N ASN A 6 8.42 9.29 -24.67
CA ASN A 6 9.26 10.10 -23.81
C ASN A 6 9.16 9.60 -22.36
N ALA A 7 10.29 9.28 -21.77
CA ALA A 7 10.39 9.02 -20.35
C ALA A 7 10.37 10.36 -19.59
N GLY A 8 9.22 10.70 -19.02
CA GLY A 8 9.11 11.73 -18.00
C GLY A 8 9.25 11.09 -16.63
N ALA A 9 10.21 11.55 -15.85
CA ALA A 9 10.36 11.16 -14.44
C ALA A 9 9.12 11.61 -13.67
N MET A 10 8.30 10.67 -13.24
CA MET A 10 7.23 10.91 -12.27
C MET A 10 7.65 10.33 -10.93
N GLY A 11 7.78 11.22 -9.95
CA GLY A 11 7.93 10.85 -8.55
C GLY A 11 6.76 9.98 -8.12
N ALA A 12 7.08 8.85 -7.50
CA ALA A 12 6.12 7.91 -6.97
C ALA A 12 5.44 8.51 -5.73
N THR A 13 4.36 9.26 -5.93
CA THR A 13 3.36 9.46 -4.89
C THR A 13 2.31 8.38 -5.09
N GLY A 14 2.31 7.39 -4.20
CA GLY A 14 1.35 6.30 -4.20
C GLY A 14 -0.07 6.87 -4.15
N ALA A 15 -0.76 6.80 -5.26
CA ALA A 15 -2.18 7.10 -5.30
C ALA A 15 -2.92 5.93 -4.62
N ILE A 16 -3.34 6.15 -3.36
CA ILE A 16 -4.49 5.46 -2.80
C ILE A 16 -5.54 5.41 -3.88
N GLY A 17 -6.06 4.23 -4.19
CA GLY A 17 -7.24 4.10 -5.05
C GLY A 17 -8.37 4.92 -4.45
N ALA A 18 -8.29 6.22 -4.61
CA ALA A 18 -9.39 7.10 -4.40
C ALA A 18 -10.45 6.66 -5.42
N VAL A 19 -11.52 6.05 -4.92
CA VAL A 19 -12.80 6.39 -5.49
C VAL A 19 -12.86 7.90 -5.27
N THR A 20 -12.31 8.61 -6.23
CA THR A 20 -12.55 10.02 -6.37
C THR A 20 -14.05 10.16 -6.48
N LEU A 21 -14.68 10.43 -5.36
CA LEU A 21 -15.86 11.24 -5.38
C LEU A 21 -15.38 12.54 -6.03
N SER A 22 -15.51 12.59 -7.37
CA SER A 22 -15.14 13.75 -8.21
C SER A 22 -16.06 14.94 -7.92
N LEU A 23 -16.28 15.25 -6.64
CA LEU A 23 -17.21 16.28 -6.18
C LEU A 23 -16.53 17.48 -5.54
N LEU A 24 -15.18 17.56 -5.48
CA LEU A 24 -14.55 18.65 -4.73
C LEU A 24 -13.26 19.22 -5.33
N LEU A 25 -13.07 19.11 -6.65
CA LEU A 25 -12.15 19.98 -7.36
C LEU A 25 -12.95 20.83 -8.36
N VAL A 26 -14.01 21.47 -7.89
CA VAL A 26 -14.62 22.57 -8.64
C VAL A 26 -13.95 23.85 -8.18
N ALA A 27 -13.19 24.41 -9.10
CA ALA A 27 -12.52 25.70 -9.02
C ALA A 27 -13.47 26.81 -8.53
N PRO A 28 -12.92 27.96 -8.07
CA PRO A 28 -13.67 29.07 -7.45
C PRO A 28 -14.73 29.77 -8.30
N ALA A 29 -15.03 29.26 -9.51
CA ALA A 29 -16.06 29.83 -10.37
C ALA A 29 -17.51 29.55 -9.91
N TYR A 30 -17.73 28.62 -8.96
CA TYR A 30 -19.08 28.36 -8.43
C TYR A 30 -19.52 29.28 -7.29
N ALA A 31 -18.65 30.18 -6.83
CA ALA A 31 -18.97 31.11 -5.75
C ALA A 31 -19.99 32.20 -6.09
N GLN A 32 -20.45 32.30 -7.34
CA GLN A 32 -21.34 33.38 -7.79
C GLN A 32 -22.69 32.95 -8.37
N GLN A 33 -23.03 31.67 -8.36
CA GLN A 33 -24.33 31.23 -8.82
C GLN A 33 -25.34 31.03 -7.68
N PRO A 34 -26.60 31.48 -7.86
CA PRO A 34 -27.68 31.11 -6.93
C PRO A 34 -27.82 29.59 -6.88
N PRO A 35 -28.38 29.02 -5.80
CA PRO A 35 -28.42 27.59 -5.58
C PRO A 35 -29.06 26.88 -6.78
N SER A 36 -28.27 26.06 -7.45
CA SER A 36 -28.79 25.03 -8.34
C SER A 36 -29.67 24.11 -7.49
N GLY A 37 -30.75 23.58 -8.04
CA GLY A 37 -31.79 22.83 -7.32
C GLY A 37 -31.35 21.54 -6.61
N ASP A 38 -30.28 21.62 -5.79
CA ASP A 38 -29.71 20.57 -4.94
C ASP A 38 -30.23 20.61 -3.48
N GLY A 39 -31.25 21.43 -3.20
CA GLY A 39 -31.80 21.61 -1.85
C GLY A 39 -30.94 22.47 -0.90
N SER A 40 -29.81 23.02 -1.36
CA SER A 40 -28.97 23.89 -0.53
C SER A 40 -29.65 25.23 -0.23
N THR A 41 -29.69 25.60 1.05
CA THR A 41 -30.27 26.86 1.50
C THR A 41 -29.25 28.03 1.48
N PRO A 42 -29.68 29.29 1.56
CA PRO A 42 -28.75 30.42 1.73
C PRO A 42 -27.78 30.25 2.90
N LEU A 43 -28.19 29.54 3.97
CA LEU A 43 -27.33 29.28 5.13
C LEU A 43 -26.20 28.31 4.79
N HIS A 44 -26.41 27.31 3.91
CA HIS A 44 -25.33 26.43 3.41
C HIS A 44 -24.26 27.24 2.69
N TRP A 45 -24.67 28.13 1.80
CA TRP A 45 -23.75 28.95 1.01
C TRP A 45 -22.99 29.96 1.86
N ALA A 46 -23.68 30.64 2.79
CA ALA A 46 -23.03 31.56 3.72
C ALA A 46 -22.01 30.85 4.62
N ALA A 47 -22.33 29.64 5.08
CA ALA A 47 -21.41 28.81 5.87
C ALA A 47 -20.22 28.32 5.03
N TYR A 48 -20.45 27.91 3.78
CA TYR A 48 -19.41 27.51 2.86
C TYR A 48 -18.47 28.66 2.48
N GLN A 49 -19.01 29.88 2.30
CA GLN A 49 -18.25 31.08 1.95
C GLN A 49 -17.57 31.73 3.17
N ASP A 50 -17.76 31.20 4.37
CA ASP A 50 -17.26 31.75 5.64
C ASP A 50 -17.79 33.17 5.94
N ASP A 51 -19.00 33.49 5.47
CA ASP A 51 -19.66 34.79 5.73
C ASP A 51 -20.43 34.75 7.06
N LEU A 52 -19.70 35.00 8.16
CA LEU A 52 -20.27 35.04 9.52
C LEU A 52 -21.39 36.05 9.65
N ALA A 53 -21.26 37.22 9.03
CA ALA A 53 -22.28 38.27 9.12
C ALA A 53 -23.60 37.82 8.49
N LYS A 54 -23.51 37.18 7.34
CA LYS A 54 -24.67 36.62 6.64
C LYS A 54 -25.27 35.44 7.41
N VAL A 55 -24.46 34.56 7.97
CA VAL A 55 -24.92 33.46 8.83
C VAL A 55 -25.68 34.01 10.03
N ASP A 56 -25.15 35.03 10.72
CA ASP A 56 -25.84 35.68 11.83
C ASP A 56 -27.17 36.32 11.44
N GLN A 57 -27.22 36.95 10.29
CA GLN A 57 -28.49 37.52 9.75
C GLN A 57 -29.51 36.41 9.51
N LEU A 58 -29.10 35.33 8.84
CA LEU A 58 -29.97 34.21 8.50
C LEU A 58 -30.48 33.48 9.74
N ILE A 59 -29.63 33.24 10.74
CA ILE A 59 -30.02 32.60 12.00
C ILE A 59 -31.02 33.47 12.75
N ARG A 60 -30.79 34.79 12.84
CA ARG A 60 -31.76 35.73 13.47
C ARG A 60 -33.09 35.79 12.72
N ALA A 61 -33.09 35.55 11.42
CA ALA A 61 -34.29 35.45 10.59
C ALA A 61 -35.01 34.09 10.71
N GLY A 62 -34.54 33.19 11.56
CA GLY A 62 -35.15 31.88 11.80
C GLY A 62 -34.74 30.79 10.81
N ALA A 63 -33.64 30.95 10.10
CA ALA A 63 -33.12 29.89 9.22
C ALA A 63 -32.84 28.60 10.01
N ASN A 64 -33.23 27.46 9.47
CA ASN A 64 -32.98 26.15 10.06
C ASN A 64 -31.51 25.80 9.96
N VAL A 65 -30.76 25.83 11.08
CA VAL A 65 -29.33 25.52 11.16
C VAL A 65 -29.02 24.05 10.86
N ASN A 66 -30.04 23.17 10.90
CA ASN A 66 -29.94 21.74 10.62
C ASN A 66 -30.60 21.38 9.27
N ALA A 67 -30.87 22.33 8.40
CA ALA A 67 -31.33 22.03 7.07
C ALA A 67 -30.32 21.12 6.35
N ALA A 68 -30.79 20.04 5.75
CA ALA A 68 -29.97 19.15 4.94
C ALA A 68 -30.35 19.32 3.46
N ASN A 69 -29.38 19.35 2.59
CA ASN A 69 -29.59 19.32 1.15
C ASN A 69 -29.80 17.88 0.64
N ASP A 70 -29.90 17.69 -0.67
CA ASP A 70 -30.20 16.39 -1.32
C ASP A 70 -29.13 15.30 -1.04
N ILE A 71 -27.90 15.68 -0.69
CA ILE A 71 -26.84 14.73 -0.29
C ILE A 71 -26.70 14.60 1.24
N GLY A 72 -27.57 15.26 2.01
CA GLY A 72 -27.51 15.28 3.47
C GLY A 72 -26.56 16.32 4.05
N ALA A 73 -25.91 17.15 3.22
CA ALA A 73 -25.01 18.17 3.72
C ALA A 73 -25.77 19.24 4.51
N THR A 74 -25.23 19.62 5.68
CA THR A 74 -25.75 20.70 6.52
C THR A 74 -24.82 21.90 6.45
N PRO A 75 -25.27 23.11 6.86
CA PRO A 75 -24.37 24.27 6.99
C PRO A 75 -23.13 23.98 7.84
N LEU A 76 -23.28 23.18 8.91
CA LEU A 76 -22.16 22.76 9.76
C LEU A 76 -21.17 21.88 9.01
N TRP A 77 -21.65 20.93 8.19
CA TRP A 77 -20.76 20.11 7.36
C TRP A 77 -19.98 20.99 6.37
N ALA A 78 -20.66 21.92 5.70
CA ALA A 78 -20.03 22.87 4.75
C ALA A 78 -18.94 23.73 5.43
N ALA A 79 -19.23 24.26 6.61
CA ALA A 79 -18.25 24.99 7.41
C ALA A 79 -17.06 24.14 7.84
N SER A 80 -17.28 22.85 8.12
CA SER A 80 -16.24 21.90 8.56
C SER A 80 -15.29 21.55 7.44
N VAL A 81 -15.75 21.44 6.19
CA VAL A 81 -14.91 21.26 4.99
C VAL A 81 -13.91 22.42 4.83
N ASN A 82 -14.39 23.66 4.96
CA ASN A 82 -13.53 24.85 4.92
C ASN A 82 -12.66 25.01 6.16
N GLY A 83 -13.12 24.48 7.30
CA GLY A 83 -12.42 24.49 8.57
C GLY A 83 -12.38 25.82 9.26
N SER A 84 -13.35 26.69 9.00
CA SER A 84 -13.53 27.93 9.77
C SER A 84 -14.03 27.63 11.18
N ALA A 85 -13.12 27.63 12.15
CA ALA A 85 -13.49 27.39 13.55
C ALA A 85 -14.50 28.41 14.09
N PRO A 86 -14.44 29.71 13.77
CA PRO A 86 -15.48 30.67 14.16
C PRO A 86 -16.84 30.31 13.60
N MET A 87 -16.93 29.90 12.32
CA MET A 87 -18.15 29.50 11.67
C MET A 87 -18.71 28.20 12.27
N VAL A 88 -17.88 27.18 12.43
CA VAL A 88 -18.24 25.91 13.08
C VAL A 88 -18.79 26.18 14.49
N LYS A 89 -18.06 26.96 15.30
CA LYS A 89 -18.52 27.34 16.64
C LYS A 89 -19.85 28.06 16.61
N ARG A 90 -20.01 29.03 15.71
CA ARG A 90 -21.24 29.84 15.61
C ARG A 90 -22.46 28.98 15.29
N LEU A 91 -22.31 28.03 14.35
CA LEU A 91 -23.40 27.12 13.98
C LEU A 91 -23.72 26.14 15.13
N LEU A 92 -22.71 25.59 15.80
CA LEU A 92 -22.89 24.74 16.98
C LEU A 92 -23.58 25.47 18.14
N ASP A 93 -23.21 26.73 18.40
CA ASP A 93 -23.85 27.58 19.42
C ASP A 93 -25.31 27.93 19.05
N ALA A 94 -25.65 27.90 17.77
CA ALA A 94 -27.01 28.06 17.27
C ALA A 94 -27.84 26.75 17.25
N GLY A 95 -27.29 25.64 17.75
CA GLY A 95 -27.97 24.36 17.86
C GLY A 95 -27.81 23.44 16.64
N ALA A 96 -26.74 23.64 15.84
CA ALA A 96 -26.39 22.67 14.82
C ALA A 96 -26.00 21.33 15.48
N LYS A 97 -26.48 20.22 14.92
CA LYS A 97 -26.16 18.86 15.38
C LYS A 97 -24.74 18.49 14.96
N PRO A 98 -23.81 18.22 15.90
CA PRO A 98 -22.39 17.97 15.57
C PRO A 98 -22.16 16.72 14.71
N ASP A 99 -23.08 15.74 14.77
CA ASP A 99 -22.97 14.47 14.05
C ASP A 99 -23.93 14.38 12.84
N ALA A 100 -24.51 15.51 12.39
CA ALA A 100 -25.34 15.51 11.20
C ALA A 100 -24.49 15.18 9.95
N ALA A 101 -24.58 13.92 9.50
CA ALA A 101 -23.75 13.39 8.45
C ALA A 101 -24.42 13.46 7.06
N LEU A 102 -23.61 13.38 6.01
CA LEU A 102 -24.06 13.12 4.66
C LEU A 102 -24.81 11.78 4.57
N LEU A 103 -25.56 11.55 3.49
CA LEU A 103 -26.18 10.25 3.19
C LEU A 103 -25.14 9.12 3.09
N THR A 104 -23.88 9.43 2.80
CA THR A 104 -22.75 8.51 2.82
C THR A 104 -22.18 8.25 4.21
N GLY A 105 -22.71 8.90 5.26
CA GLY A 105 -22.23 8.79 6.64
C GLY A 105 -21.08 9.73 7.00
N GLU A 106 -20.54 10.54 6.07
CA GLU A 106 -19.45 11.47 6.39
C GLU A 106 -19.96 12.58 7.33
N SER A 107 -19.43 12.61 8.56
CA SER A 107 -19.77 13.60 9.58
C SER A 107 -18.98 14.91 9.42
N PRO A 108 -19.41 16.02 10.03
CA PRO A 108 -18.61 17.26 10.09
C PRO A 108 -17.20 17.04 10.66
N LEU A 109 -17.07 16.17 11.68
CA LEU A 109 -15.77 15.84 12.27
C LEU A 109 -14.85 15.12 11.27
N MET A 110 -15.36 14.19 10.46
CA MET A 110 -14.59 13.53 9.40
C MET A 110 -14.14 14.53 8.34
N ALA A 111 -15.01 15.44 7.93
CA ALA A 111 -14.71 16.48 6.96
C ALA A 111 -13.59 17.41 7.46
N ALA A 112 -13.68 17.88 8.72
CA ALA A 112 -12.65 18.70 9.35
C ALA A 112 -11.33 17.95 9.53
N ALA A 113 -11.38 16.67 9.93
CA ALA A 113 -10.21 15.82 10.12
C ALA A 113 -9.48 15.56 8.80
N ARG A 114 -10.20 15.23 7.74
CA ARG A 114 -9.65 15.05 6.39
C ARG A 114 -9.00 16.32 5.84
N ALA A 115 -9.58 17.48 6.16
CA ALA A 115 -9.06 18.77 5.74
C ALA A 115 -7.93 19.33 6.66
N GLY A 116 -7.55 18.60 7.73
CA GLY A 116 -6.49 19.02 8.64
C GLY A 116 -6.82 20.23 9.51
N LYS A 117 -8.10 20.50 9.76
CA LYS A 117 -8.59 21.73 10.40
C LYS A 117 -8.70 21.58 11.92
N LEU A 118 -7.55 21.59 12.61
CA LEU A 118 -7.44 21.34 14.05
C LEU A 118 -8.45 22.14 14.88
N ALA A 119 -8.56 23.46 14.65
CA ALA A 119 -9.44 24.31 15.44
C ALA A 119 -10.95 23.98 15.22
N ALA A 120 -11.33 23.51 14.02
CA ALA A 120 -12.69 23.03 13.77
C ALA A 120 -12.93 21.67 14.44
N VAL A 121 -11.93 20.77 14.43
CA VAL A 121 -11.97 19.49 15.16
C VAL A 121 -12.14 19.74 16.67
N ASP A 122 -11.41 20.69 17.24
CA ASP A 122 -11.54 21.10 18.65
C ASP A 122 -12.97 21.56 18.96
N ALA A 123 -13.51 22.45 18.14
CA ALA A 123 -14.85 22.98 18.34
C ALA A 123 -15.93 21.88 18.26
N LEU A 124 -15.80 20.96 17.31
CA LEU A 124 -16.74 19.85 17.15
C LEU A 124 -16.66 18.88 18.35
N LEU A 125 -15.46 18.45 18.74
CA LEU A 125 -15.27 17.56 19.90
C LEU A 125 -15.77 18.20 21.21
N ALA A 126 -15.52 19.50 21.41
CA ALA A 126 -16.02 20.23 22.57
C ALA A 126 -17.53 20.30 22.65
N LYS A 127 -18.24 20.14 21.54
CA LYS A 127 -19.71 20.11 21.44
C LYS A 127 -20.27 18.68 21.31
N GLY A 128 -19.45 17.67 21.61
CA GLY A 128 -19.87 16.28 21.71
C GLY A 128 -19.97 15.54 20.38
N ALA A 129 -19.24 16.00 19.34
CA ALA A 129 -19.13 15.22 18.12
C ALA A 129 -18.52 13.83 18.42
N ASN A 130 -19.12 12.77 17.88
CA ASN A 130 -18.67 11.41 18.08
C ASN A 130 -17.37 11.13 17.29
N PRO A 131 -16.20 10.94 17.95
CA PRO A 131 -14.94 10.67 17.26
C PRO A 131 -14.92 9.29 16.56
N ASN A 132 -15.85 8.40 16.93
CA ASN A 132 -15.94 7.03 16.47
C ASN A 132 -17.07 6.80 15.45
N ALA A 133 -17.73 7.87 15.00
CA ALA A 133 -18.69 7.78 13.92
C ALA A 133 -18.03 7.15 12.68
N LYS A 134 -18.80 6.31 11.97
CA LYS A 134 -18.36 5.63 10.75
C LYS A 134 -19.00 6.27 9.53
N GLY A 135 -18.17 6.69 8.59
CA GLY A 135 -18.58 7.16 7.29
C GLY A 135 -18.62 6.06 6.25
N ALA A 136 -18.53 6.44 4.98
CA ALA A 136 -18.48 5.49 3.88
C ALA A 136 -17.40 4.44 4.11
N ARG A 137 -17.73 3.16 3.88
CA ARG A 137 -16.86 2.01 4.12
C ARG A 137 -16.35 1.87 5.56
N GLY A 138 -17.10 2.37 6.54
CA GLY A 138 -16.74 2.25 7.95
C GLY A 138 -15.52 3.07 8.38
N GLN A 139 -15.06 4.03 7.57
CA GLN A 139 -13.90 4.86 7.90
C GLN A 139 -14.25 5.89 8.96
N THR A 140 -13.32 6.15 9.89
CA THR A 140 -13.46 7.11 10.98
C THR A 140 -12.68 8.41 10.70
N ALA A 141 -12.95 9.45 11.51
CA ALA A 141 -12.19 10.70 11.46
C ALA A 141 -10.68 10.48 11.67
N LEU A 142 -10.31 9.54 12.55
CA LEU A 142 -8.91 9.19 12.82
C LEU A 142 -8.23 8.61 11.57
N MET A 143 -8.88 7.67 10.87
CA MET A 143 -8.36 7.09 9.63
C MET A 143 -8.14 8.16 8.55
N TRP A 144 -9.08 9.10 8.40
CA TRP A 144 -8.94 10.21 7.46
C TRP A 144 -7.81 11.17 7.81
N ALA A 145 -7.66 11.53 9.09
CA ALA A 145 -6.56 12.39 9.54
C ALA A 145 -5.19 11.76 9.26
N VAL A 146 -5.06 10.47 9.54
CA VAL A 146 -3.83 9.70 9.26
C VAL A 146 -3.56 9.62 7.76
N ALA A 147 -4.56 9.26 6.95
CA ALA A 147 -4.41 9.14 5.50
C ALA A 147 -3.98 10.43 4.81
N GLN A 148 -4.26 11.58 5.43
CA GLN A 148 -3.92 12.91 4.93
C GLN A 148 -2.71 13.54 5.67
N ALA A 149 -2.00 12.77 6.49
CA ALA A 149 -0.80 13.22 7.20
C ALA A 149 -1.03 14.41 8.17
N HIS A 150 -2.19 14.46 8.82
CA HIS A 150 -2.54 15.54 9.74
C HIS A 150 -2.23 15.16 11.20
N ALA A 151 -0.95 15.06 11.57
CA ALA A 151 -0.47 14.56 12.86
C ALA A 151 -1.09 15.25 14.08
N GLU A 152 -1.26 16.58 14.05
CA GLU A 152 -1.88 17.32 15.17
C GLU A 152 -3.38 16.98 15.31
N VAL A 153 -4.07 16.75 14.21
CA VAL A 153 -5.46 16.29 14.22
C VAL A 153 -5.54 14.85 14.76
N VAL A 154 -4.61 13.98 14.35
CA VAL A 154 -4.50 12.61 14.89
C VAL A 154 -4.37 12.64 16.41
N LYS A 155 -3.41 13.42 16.92
CA LYS A 155 -3.20 13.60 18.36
C LYS A 155 -4.47 14.08 19.06
N ARG A 156 -5.14 15.06 18.47
CA ARG A 156 -6.36 15.64 19.07
C ARG A 156 -7.53 14.67 19.08
N LEU A 157 -7.69 13.87 18.02
CA LEU A 157 -8.73 12.83 17.94
C LEU A 157 -8.49 11.74 18.99
N LEU A 158 -7.25 11.26 19.15
CA LEU A 158 -6.89 10.28 20.18
C LEU A 158 -7.20 10.82 21.59
N LEU A 159 -6.83 12.07 21.90
CA LEU A 159 -7.19 12.73 23.16
C LEU A 159 -8.71 12.93 23.32
N GLY A 160 -9.44 12.98 22.20
CA GLY A 160 -10.90 13.08 22.16
C GLY A 160 -11.63 11.74 22.25
N GLY A 161 -10.92 10.64 22.48
CA GLY A 161 -11.53 9.30 22.63
C GLY A 161 -11.76 8.57 21.31
N ALA A 162 -11.02 8.91 20.26
CA ALA A 162 -11.04 8.12 19.02
C ALA A 162 -10.50 6.71 19.30
N ASP A 163 -11.25 5.69 18.87
CA ASP A 163 -10.90 4.30 19.02
C ASP A 163 -9.77 3.93 18.04
N VAL A 164 -8.61 3.64 18.59
CA VAL A 164 -7.41 3.25 17.85
C VAL A 164 -7.56 1.86 17.19
N HIS A 165 -8.47 1.04 17.70
CA HIS A 165 -8.77 -0.31 17.19
C HIS A 165 -9.91 -0.33 16.16
N ALA A 166 -10.55 0.81 15.90
CA ALA A 166 -11.61 0.88 14.90
C ALA A 166 -11.13 0.34 13.55
N ARG A 167 -11.98 -0.47 12.92
CA ARG A 167 -11.71 -1.06 11.60
C ARG A 167 -12.70 -0.55 10.57
N SER A 168 -12.23 -0.34 9.35
CA SER A 168 -13.09 -0.10 8.19
C SER A 168 -13.97 -1.32 7.91
N ASP A 169 -15.06 -1.12 7.16
CA ASP A 169 -15.95 -2.22 6.76
C ASP A 169 -15.21 -3.19 5.83
N THR A 170 -15.66 -4.44 5.85
CA THR A 170 -15.15 -5.48 4.96
C THR A 170 -16.09 -5.67 3.78
N TRP A 171 -15.52 -5.96 2.63
CA TRP A 171 -16.27 -6.40 1.45
C TRP A 171 -15.46 -7.43 0.68
N SER A 172 -16.16 -8.26 -0.08
CA SER A 172 -15.50 -9.23 -0.96
C SER A 172 -15.47 -8.71 -2.39
N GLN A 173 -14.33 -8.81 -3.03
CA GLN A 173 -14.16 -8.42 -4.42
C GLN A 173 -13.63 -9.59 -5.23
N MET A 174 -14.34 -9.94 -6.31
CA MET A 174 -13.81 -10.87 -7.28
C MET A 174 -12.74 -10.17 -8.10
N MET A 175 -11.55 -10.75 -8.12
CA MET A 175 -10.42 -10.27 -8.88
C MET A 175 -10.03 -11.29 -9.93
N ALA A 176 -10.02 -10.85 -11.18
CA ALA A 176 -9.52 -11.64 -12.30
C ALA A 176 -8.00 -11.50 -12.38
N VAL A 177 -7.32 -12.61 -12.59
CA VAL A 177 -5.87 -12.65 -12.64
C VAL A 177 -5.40 -13.05 -14.03
N PRO A 178 -4.25 -12.56 -14.48
CA PRO A 178 -3.63 -13.06 -15.69
C PRO A 178 -3.31 -14.57 -15.59
N PRO A 179 -3.55 -15.35 -16.67
CA PRO A 179 -4.11 -14.89 -17.94
C PRO A 179 -5.61 -14.61 -17.81
N HIS A 180 -6.01 -13.37 -18.16
CA HIS A 180 -7.40 -12.95 -18.08
C HIS A 180 -8.30 -13.87 -18.93
N GLY A 181 -9.38 -14.37 -18.33
CA GLY A 181 -10.39 -15.16 -19.02
C GLY A 181 -10.48 -16.63 -18.61
N LEU A 182 -9.59 -17.14 -17.77
CA LEU A 182 -9.75 -18.47 -17.19
C LEU A 182 -10.41 -18.33 -15.80
N PRO A 183 -11.64 -18.88 -15.61
CA PRO A 183 -12.38 -18.76 -14.35
C PRO A 183 -11.62 -19.31 -13.14
N GLU A 184 -10.76 -20.31 -13.33
CA GLU A 184 -9.92 -20.91 -12.29
C GLU A 184 -8.90 -19.96 -11.66
N TYR A 185 -8.58 -18.85 -12.34
CA TYR A 185 -7.71 -17.79 -11.82
C TYR A 185 -8.48 -16.63 -11.19
N ASN A 186 -9.82 -16.66 -11.23
CA ASN A 186 -10.61 -15.69 -10.50
C ASN A 186 -10.59 -16.04 -9.02
N ARG A 187 -10.33 -15.03 -8.18
CA ARG A 187 -10.35 -15.16 -6.73
C ARG A 187 -11.21 -14.11 -6.08
N VAL A 188 -11.93 -14.50 -5.08
CA VAL A 188 -12.61 -13.56 -4.19
C VAL A 188 -11.62 -13.17 -3.11
N ILE A 189 -11.22 -11.91 -3.10
CA ILE A 189 -10.32 -11.35 -2.11
C ILE A 189 -11.12 -10.49 -1.15
N PRO A 190 -11.06 -10.77 0.16
CA PRO A 190 -11.62 -9.88 1.17
C PRO A 190 -10.81 -8.59 1.21
N GLN A 191 -11.49 -7.46 1.29
CA GLN A 191 -10.93 -6.12 1.35
C GLN A 191 -11.42 -5.41 2.61
N GLY A 192 -10.71 -4.39 3.06
CA GLY A 192 -11.09 -3.60 4.23
C GLY A 192 -10.58 -4.17 5.54
N ALA A 193 -11.28 -3.93 6.64
CA ALA A 193 -10.79 -4.12 8.01
C ALA A 193 -9.50 -3.33 8.32
N ASP A 194 -9.19 -2.31 7.53
CA ASP A 194 -8.02 -1.44 7.78
C ASP A 194 -8.20 -0.68 9.09
N THR A 195 -7.15 -0.63 9.92
CA THR A 195 -7.04 0.25 11.09
C THR A 195 -6.34 1.56 10.73
N ALA A 196 -6.41 2.55 11.62
CA ALA A 196 -5.65 3.80 11.46
C ALA A 196 -4.14 3.56 11.29
N LEU A 197 -3.57 2.54 11.98
CA LEU A 197 -2.16 2.16 11.85
C LEU A 197 -1.82 1.68 10.43
N MET A 198 -2.72 0.95 9.79
CA MET A 198 -2.53 0.51 8.41
C MET A 198 -2.59 1.67 7.42
N PHE A 199 -3.43 2.67 7.66
CA PHE A 199 -3.40 3.92 6.89
C PHE A 199 -2.06 4.65 7.05
N ALA A 200 -1.50 4.70 8.28
CA ALA A 200 -0.17 5.27 8.52
C ALA A 200 0.93 4.50 7.77
N ALA A 201 0.88 3.17 7.80
CA ALA A 201 1.82 2.30 7.10
C ALA A 201 1.80 2.52 5.58
N ARG A 202 0.61 2.67 5.00
CA ARG A 202 0.41 2.92 3.56
C ARG A 202 0.84 4.33 3.15
N ALA A 203 0.55 5.33 3.99
CA ALA A 203 0.84 6.73 3.70
C ALA A 203 2.29 7.16 4.00
N GLY A 204 3.06 6.35 4.72
CA GLY A 204 4.41 6.72 5.14
C GLY A 204 4.45 7.62 6.38
N GLU A 205 3.37 7.70 7.15
CA GLU A 205 3.20 8.61 8.27
C GLU A 205 3.77 8.05 9.58
N LEU A 206 5.10 8.10 9.72
CA LEU A 206 5.79 7.58 10.90
C LEU A 206 5.36 8.28 12.19
N THR A 207 5.12 9.59 12.16
CA THR A 207 4.68 10.36 13.32
C THR A 207 3.32 9.86 13.81
N SER A 208 2.36 9.69 12.89
CA SER A 208 1.06 9.14 13.20
C SER A 208 1.14 7.68 13.67
N ALA A 209 2.00 6.85 13.03
CA ALA A 209 2.20 5.47 13.44
C ALA A 209 2.70 5.37 14.89
N LYS A 210 3.66 6.21 15.29
CA LYS A 210 4.16 6.29 16.67
C LYS A 210 3.06 6.64 17.66
N MET A 211 2.29 7.70 17.40
CA MET A 211 1.17 8.12 18.24
C MET A 211 0.10 7.03 18.38
N LEU A 212 -0.22 6.32 17.29
CA LEU A 212 -1.19 5.25 17.30
C LEU A 212 -0.73 4.06 18.16
N VAL A 213 0.53 3.64 18.02
CA VAL A 213 1.10 2.55 18.82
C VAL A 213 1.20 2.95 20.30
N GLU A 214 1.57 4.20 20.61
CA GLU A 214 1.55 4.75 21.97
C GLU A 214 0.14 4.79 22.57
N ALA A 215 -0.88 4.99 21.74
CA ALA A 215 -2.29 4.94 22.12
C ALA A 215 -2.85 3.50 22.19
N GLY A 216 -2.02 2.47 21.95
CA GLY A 216 -2.40 1.06 22.09
C GLY A 216 -2.74 0.34 20.79
N ALA A 217 -2.50 0.92 19.60
CA ALA A 217 -2.67 0.18 18.35
C ALA A 217 -1.78 -1.07 18.34
N ASN A 218 -2.33 -2.18 17.85
CA ASN A 218 -1.58 -3.43 17.75
C ASN A 218 -0.60 -3.38 16.57
N PRO A 219 0.74 -3.46 16.79
CA PRO A 219 1.72 -3.46 15.71
C PRO A 219 1.58 -4.62 14.71
N SER A 220 0.93 -5.71 15.14
CA SER A 220 0.66 -6.90 14.32
C SER A 220 -0.70 -6.86 13.61
N ASP A 221 -1.39 -5.71 13.59
CA ASP A 221 -2.68 -5.60 12.88
C ASP A 221 -2.54 -5.95 11.40
N HIS A 222 -3.60 -6.56 10.87
CA HIS A 222 -3.73 -6.96 9.47
C HIS A 222 -5.11 -6.60 8.93
N ASP A 223 -5.22 -6.46 7.62
CA ASP A 223 -6.48 -6.24 6.91
C ASP A 223 -7.32 -7.53 6.78
N ALA A 224 -8.45 -7.45 6.08
CA ALA A 224 -9.33 -8.60 5.87
C ALA A 224 -8.69 -9.71 5.02
N TRP A 225 -7.70 -9.39 4.18
CA TRP A 225 -6.93 -10.38 3.42
C TRP A 225 -5.79 -10.99 4.24
N GLY A 226 -5.47 -10.41 5.39
CA GLY A 226 -4.38 -10.82 6.26
C GLY A 226 -3.06 -10.10 6.00
N VAL A 227 -3.04 -9.04 5.19
CA VAL A 227 -1.83 -8.24 4.97
C VAL A 227 -1.52 -7.43 6.22
N SER A 228 -0.37 -7.67 6.84
CA SER A 228 0.03 -6.95 8.06
C SER A 228 0.44 -5.50 7.77
N ALA A 229 0.33 -4.64 8.79
CA ALA A 229 0.82 -3.26 8.70
C ALA A 229 2.31 -3.20 8.32
N THR A 230 3.13 -4.15 8.80
CA THR A 230 4.56 -4.26 8.46
C THR A 230 4.76 -4.61 6.99
N ALA A 231 4.01 -5.59 6.46
CA ALA A 231 4.07 -5.95 5.03
C ALA A 231 3.60 -4.80 4.14
N LEU A 232 2.54 -4.10 4.56
CA LEU A 232 2.01 -2.93 3.87
C LEU A 232 3.03 -1.78 3.81
N ALA A 233 3.71 -1.49 4.93
CA ALA A 233 4.78 -0.48 4.98
C ALA A 233 5.96 -0.87 4.09
N ALA A 234 6.43 -2.12 4.17
CA ALA A 234 7.51 -2.63 3.34
C ALA A 234 7.16 -2.57 1.84
N PHE A 235 5.94 -2.97 1.48
CA PHE A 235 5.44 -2.88 0.11
C PHE A 235 5.37 -1.44 -0.40
N ALA A 236 4.87 -0.52 0.40
CA ALA A 236 4.77 0.90 0.04
C ALA A 236 6.13 1.62 -0.04
N GLY A 237 7.22 0.97 0.41
CA GLY A 237 8.56 1.57 0.45
C GLY A 237 8.83 2.41 1.70
N HIS A 238 7.99 2.28 2.72
CA HIS A 238 8.11 2.98 3.99
C HIS A 238 8.84 2.13 5.04
N GLY A 239 10.08 1.72 4.72
CA GLY A 239 10.88 0.83 5.55
C GLY A 239 11.10 1.33 6.98
N GLU A 240 11.12 2.64 7.22
CA GLU A 240 11.22 3.19 8.59
C GLU A 240 10.03 2.78 9.45
N ILE A 241 8.81 2.79 8.89
CA ILE A 241 7.62 2.34 9.62
C ILE A 241 7.67 0.84 9.84
N ALA A 242 8.08 0.05 8.83
CA ALA A 242 8.22 -1.39 8.99
C ALA A 242 9.19 -1.74 10.13
N ARG A 243 10.36 -1.08 10.18
CA ARG A 243 11.33 -1.26 11.26
C ARG A 243 10.79 -0.82 12.63
N PHE A 244 10.14 0.32 12.69
CA PHE A 244 9.47 0.78 13.92
C PHE A 244 8.44 -0.23 14.44
N LEU A 245 7.59 -0.80 13.57
CA LEU A 245 6.60 -1.79 13.96
C LEU A 245 7.26 -3.07 14.50
N LEU A 246 8.35 -3.53 13.88
CA LEU A 246 9.14 -4.67 14.38
C LEU A 246 9.73 -4.39 15.77
N GLU A 247 10.29 -3.19 16.01
CA GLU A 247 10.77 -2.76 17.32
C GLU A 247 9.66 -2.75 18.38
N LYS A 248 8.41 -2.58 17.97
CA LYS A 248 7.21 -2.63 18.83
C LYS A 248 6.58 -4.02 18.92
N GLY A 249 7.26 -5.03 18.40
CA GLY A 249 6.83 -6.43 18.53
C GLY A 249 5.87 -6.91 17.46
N ALA A 250 5.84 -6.25 16.29
CA ALA A 250 5.09 -6.79 15.15
C ALA A 250 5.60 -8.17 14.75
N ASP A 251 4.70 -9.08 14.41
CA ASP A 251 5.04 -10.40 13.90
C ASP A 251 5.69 -10.29 12.49
N PRO A 252 6.96 -10.69 12.32
CA PRO A 252 7.63 -10.64 11.03
C PRO A 252 7.21 -11.76 10.08
N ASN A 253 6.51 -12.79 10.59
CA ASN A 253 6.21 -14.04 9.89
C ASN A 253 4.75 -14.16 9.43
N ASN A 254 3.95 -13.10 9.54
CA ASN A 254 2.59 -13.14 9.02
C ASN A 254 2.62 -13.41 7.50
N ASP A 255 2.12 -14.57 7.10
CA ASP A 255 2.08 -15.09 5.73
C ASP A 255 0.65 -15.35 5.22
N THR A 256 -0.36 -14.97 5.98
CA THR A 256 -1.78 -15.20 5.66
C THR A 256 -2.15 -14.83 4.22
N PRO A 257 -1.67 -13.72 3.62
CA PRO A 257 -1.96 -13.38 2.23
C PRO A 257 -1.18 -14.21 1.21
N GLY A 258 -0.34 -15.13 1.64
CA GLY A 258 0.54 -15.96 0.81
C GLY A 258 1.95 -15.39 0.61
N PHE A 259 2.27 -14.29 1.28
CA PHE A 259 3.60 -13.66 1.28
C PHE A 259 3.84 -12.96 2.62
N THR A 260 5.09 -12.66 2.94
CA THR A 260 5.48 -11.98 4.18
C THR A 260 6.03 -10.58 3.90
N ALA A 261 6.25 -9.80 4.96
CA ALA A 261 6.95 -8.51 4.87
C ALA A 261 8.36 -8.66 4.27
N LEU A 262 9.03 -9.80 4.50
CA LEU A 262 10.35 -10.08 3.95
C LEU A 262 10.33 -10.16 2.41
N HIS A 263 9.32 -10.81 1.83
CA HIS A 263 9.14 -10.84 0.38
C HIS A 263 8.94 -9.43 -0.19
N CYS A 264 8.11 -8.61 0.48
CA CYS A 264 7.88 -7.22 0.06
C CYS A 264 9.16 -6.38 0.11
N ALA A 265 9.95 -6.49 1.18
CA ALA A 265 11.21 -5.76 1.32
C ALA A 265 12.24 -6.16 0.24
N ILE A 266 12.33 -7.45 -0.10
CA ILE A 266 13.17 -7.95 -1.20
C ILE A 266 12.70 -7.39 -2.53
N MET A 267 11.40 -7.42 -2.82
CA MET A 267 10.84 -6.87 -4.06
C MET A 267 11.12 -5.37 -4.20
N ARG A 268 11.17 -4.64 -3.08
CA ARG A 268 11.52 -3.21 -3.01
C ARG A 268 13.01 -2.93 -2.97
N ARG A 269 13.86 -3.97 -2.83
CA ARG A 269 15.31 -3.83 -2.70
C ARG A 269 15.73 -3.05 -1.44
N ASP A 270 14.93 -3.13 -0.38
CA ASP A 270 15.18 -2.44 0.90
C ASP A 270 15.99 -3.36 1.84
N GLU A 271 17.30 -3.33 1.67
CA GLU A 271 18.24 -4.15 2.46
C GLU A 271 18.14 -3.83 3.97
N ALA A 272 17.90 -2.57 4.34
CA ALA A 272 17.80 -2.18 5.74
C ALA A 272 16.55 -2.80 6.41
N THR A 273 15.43 -2.83 5.69
CA THR A 273 14.21 -3.49 6.19
C THR A 273 14.35 -5.02 6.19
N VAL A 274 15.02 -5.61 5.18
CA VAL A 274 15.37 -7.04 5.19
C VAL A 274 16.22 -7.40 6.43
N ALA A 275 17.26 -6.60 6.72
CA ALA A 275 18.09 -6.81 7.91
C ALA A 275 17.30 -6.75 9.21
N ALA A 276 16.40 -5.78 9.35
CA ALA A 276 15.56 -5.64 10.53
C ALA A 276 14.58 -6.81 10.66
N LEU A 277 13.92 -7.23 9.59
CA LEU A 277 13.03 -8.39 9.60
C LEU A 277 13.75 -9.65 10.07
N LEU A 278 14.93 -9.94 9.52
CA LEU A 278 15.74 -11.09 9.91
C LEU A 278 16.22 -11.01 11.36
N ALA A 279 16.62 -9.81 11.82
CA ALA A 279 17.02 -9.59 13.23
C ALA A 279 15.85 -9.82 14.20
N HIS A 280 14.59 -9.61 13.78
CA HIS A 280 13.39 -9.87 14.57
C HIS A 280 12.79 -11.27 14.33
N GLY A 281 13.53 -12.18 13.70
CA GLY A 281 13.14 -13.58 13.55
C GLY A 281 12.25 -13.89 12.35
N ALA A 282 12.30 -13.07 11.29
CA ALA A 282 11.67 -13.44 10.03
C ALA A 282 12.28 -14.74 9.49
N ASN A 283 11.44 -15.66 9.03
CA ASN A 283 11.88 -16.93 8.44
C ASN A 283 12.53 -16.68 7.06
N PRO A 284 13.85 -16.87 6.92
CA PRO A 284 14.55 -16.63 5.65
C PRO A 284 14.25 -17.66 4.56
N ASN A 285 13.50 -18.73 4.90
CA ASN A 285 13.13 -19.82 4.01
C ASN A 285 11.62 -19.89 3.74
N ALA A 286 10.83 -18.92 4.23
CA ALA A 286 9.39 -18.89 3.99
C ALA A 286 9.11 -18.78 2.48
N PRO A 287 8.39 -19.71 1.84
CA PRO A 287 8.07 -19.60 0.42
C PRO A 287 6.89 -18.65 0.19
N VAL A 288 6.80 -18.09 -1.00
CA VAL A 288 5.55 -17.49 -1.47
C VAL A 288 4.54 -18.63 -1.71
N THR A 289 3.46 -18.67 -0.93
CA THR A 289 2.49 -19.78 -1.02
C THR A 289 1.35 -19.52 -1.99
N MET A 290 1.17 -18.26 -2.39
CA MET A 290 0.08 -17.87 -3.26
C MET A 290 0.47 -16.70 -4.15
N TRP A 291 0.13 -16.78 -5.43
CA TRP A 291 0.20 -15.63 -6.32
C TRP A 291 -0.90 -14.60 -5.98
N THR A 292 -0.62 -13.33 -6.22
CA THR A 292 -1.55 -12.25 -5.90
C THR A 292 -2.31 -11.81 -7.14
N PRO A 293 -3.63 -11.61 -7.06
CA PRO A 293 -4.39 -11.01 -8.13
C PRO A 293 -4.04 -9.53 -8.26
N THR A 294 -3.86 -9.04 -9.49
CA THR A 294 -3.66 -7.63 -9.76
C THR A 294 -4.79 -7.08 -10.61
N ARG A 295 -5.12 -5.82 -10.40
CA ARG A 295 -5.89 -5.06 -11.39
C ARG A 295 -4.94 -4.57 -12.49
N ARG A 296 -5.46 -4.40 -13.71
CA ARG A 296 -4.68 -3.94 -14.89
C ARG A 296 -3.92 -2.62 -14.67
N SER A 297 -4.27 -1.84 -13.67
CA SER A 297 -3.76 -0.48 -13.43
C SER A 297 -3.48 -0.18 -11.95
N SER A 298 -3.31 -1.21 -11.11
CA SER A 298 -3.01 -0.99 -9.70
C SER A 298 -1.55 -1.32 -9.39
N ASP A 299 -0.96 -0.55 -8.49
CA ASP A 299 0.34 -0.81 -7.87
C ASP A 299 0.21 -1.81 -6.70
N ASP A 300 -0.83 -2.67 -6.73
CA ASP A 300 -1.07 -3.67 -5.69
C ASP A 300 0.04 -4.73 -5.68
N TYR A 301 0.14 -5.47 -4.57
CA TYR A 301 1.09 -6.58 -4.42
C TYR A 301 1.04 -7.52 -5.63
N TYR A 302 2.18 -7.68 -6.30
CA TYR A 302 2.23 -8.50 -7.50
C TYR A 302 3.22 -9.65 -7.37
N PHE A 303 2.79 -10.72 -6.74
CA PHE A 303 3.48 -11.99 -6.82
C PHE A 303 2.88 -12.80 -7.99
N MET A 304 3.61 -12.84 -9.10
CA MET A 304 3.19 -13.59 -10.28
C MET A 304 3.07 -15.08 -9.97
N PRO A 305 2.23 -15.83 -10.70
CA PRO A 305 2.16 -17.30 -10.56
C PRO A 305 3.51 -18.02 -10.66
N ALA A 306 4.44 -17.47 -11.44
CA ALA A 306 5.81 -18.00 -11.56
C ALA A 306 6.65 -17.87 -10.28
N LEU A 307 6.23 -17.03 -9.30
CA LEU A 307 6.94 -16.82 -8.04
C LEU A 307 6.37 -17.65 -6.88
N VAL A 308 5.31 -18.43 -7.11
CA VAL A 308 4.81 -19.39 -6.11
C VAL A 308 5.92 -20.39 -5.80
N ASP A 309 6.07 -20.77 -4.54
CA ASP A 309 7.16 -21.58 -3.98
C ASP A 309 8.56 -20.91 -3.96
N ALA A 310 8.68 -19.65 -4.44
CA ALA A 310 9.95 -18.94 -4.35
C ALA A 310 10.27 -18.56 -2.90
N THR A 311 11.47 -18.92 -2.45
CA THR A 311 12.00 -18.49 -1.14
C THR A 311 12.61 -17.10 -1.23
N PRO A 312 12.79 -16.38 -0.10
CA PRO A 312 13.47 -15.09 -0.06
C PRO A 312 14.85 -15.09 -0.74
N TYR A 313 15.64 -16.16 -0.54
CA TYR A 313 16.96 -16.29 -1.15
C TYR A 313 16.89 -16.39 -2.68
N TRP A 314 16.00 -17.24 -3.20
CA TRP A 314 15.79 -17.36 -4.63
C TRP A 314 15.28 -16.05 -5.25
N LEU A 315 14.35 -15.35 -4.58
CA LEU A 315 13.85 -14.04 -5.02
C LEU A 315 14.96 -12.99 -5.07
N ALA A 316 15.83 -12.94 -4.04
CA ALA A 316 16.96 -12.03 -4.01
C ALA A 316 17.94 -12.30 -5.18
N ALA A 317 18.19 -13.58 -5.51
CA ALA A 317 18.97 -13.98 -6.68
C ALA A 317 18.29 -13.57 -7.98
N ARG A 318 16.98 -13.85 -8.12
CA ARG A 318 16.17 -13.53 -9.30
C ARG A 318 16.17 -12.04 -9.61
N PHE A 319 16.21 -11.20 -8.58
CA PHE A 319 16.21 -9.75 -8.69
C PHE A 319 17.58 -9.11 -8.52
N THR A 320 18.63 -9.91 -8.62
CA THR A 320 20.04 -9.46 -8.61
C THR A 320 20.36 -8.58 -7.39
N GLN A 321 20.24 -9.15 -6.20
CA GLN A 321 20.47 -8.49 -4.92
C GLN A 321 21.52 -9.25 -4.09
N PRO A 322 22.81 -9.22 -4.49
CA PRO A 322 23.86 -10.02 -3.86
C PRO A 322 24.06 -9.70 -2.38
N GLY A 323 23.90 -8.43 -1.96
CA GLY A 323 23.96 -8.03 -0.55
C GLY A 323 22.88 -8.73 0.28
N ILE A 324 21.63 -8.71 -0.21
CA ILE A 324 20.50 -9.38 0.46
C ILE A 324 20.70 -10.91 0.48
N MET A 325 21.24 -11.51 -0.57
CA MET A 325 21.54 -12.95 -0.58
C MET A 325 22.54 -13.33 0.54
N ARG A 326 23.63 -12.57 0.70
CA ARG A 326 24.61 -12.78 1.78
C ARG A 326 23.94 -12.62 3.16
N LEU A 327 23.09 -11.62 3.30
CA LEU A 327 22.35 -11.36 4.53
C LEU A 327 21.40 -12.49 4.88
N LEU A 328 20.61 -12.97 3.92
CA LEU A 328 19.69 -14.10 4.07
C LEU A 328 20.45 -15.39 4.45
N ALA A 329 21.55 -15.70 3.74
CA ALA A 329 22.38 -16.86 4.05
C ALA A 329 22.97 -16.80 5.47
N LYS A 330 23.43 -15.62 5.91
CA LYS A 330 23.92 -15.39 7.27
C LYS A 330 22.85 -15.71 8.32
N HIS A 331 21.58 -15.52 8.00
CA HIS A 331 20.45 -15.81 8.86
C HIS A 331 19.81 -17.18 8.61
N GLY A 332 20.47 -18.09 7.90
CA GLY A 332 20.04 -19.48 7.74
C GLY A 332 19.14 -19.75 6.53
N ALA A 333 19.13 -18.86 5.54
CA ALA A 333 18.51 -19.21 4.26
C ALA A 333 19.30 -20.36 3.58
N ASP A 334 18.58 -21.27 2.94
CA ASP A 334 19.18 -22.34 2.14
C ASP A 334 19.62 -21.80 0.76
N PRO A 335 20.95 -21.67 0.48
CA PRO A 335 21.44 -21.19 -0.81
C PRO A 335 21.33 -22.24 -1.92
N LYS A 336 21.05 -23.50 -1.58
CA LYS A 336 20.93 -24.62 -2.54
C LYS A 336 19.49 -24.88 -2.95
N VAL A 337 18.55 -24.03 -2.51
CA VAL A 337 17.15 -24.16 -2.83
C VAL A 337 16.93 -24.27 -4.33
N ILE A 338 16.09 -25.23 -4.73
CA ILE A 338 15.60 -25.39 -6.08
C ILE A 338 14.17 -24.88 -6.10
N HIS A 339 13.91 -23.87 -6.91
CA HIS A 339 12.56 -23.37 -7.15
C HIS A 339 11.93 -24.14 -8.30
N GLU A 340 10.77 -24.71 -8.03
CA GLU A 340 9.95 -25.40 -9.04
C GLU A 340 8.64 -24.62 -9.20
N SER A 341 8.37 -24.11 -10.39
CA SER A 341 7.15 -23.39 -10.70
C SER A 341 6.30 -24.09 -11.74
N ASN A 342 4.98 -23.94 -11.61
CA ASN A 342 4.00 -24.47 -12.55
C ASN A 342 2.91 -23.42 -12.76
N TYR A 343 2.96 -22.70 -13.88
CA TYR A 343 2.11 -21.54 -14.13
C TYR A 343 1.68 -21.48 -15.60
N VAL A 344 0.70 -20.63 -15.87
CA VAL A 344 0.21 -20.39 -17.24
C VAL A 344 0.69 -19.01 -17.71
N GLN A 345 1.23 -18.94 -18.93
CA GLN A 345 1.74 -17.70 -19.51
C GLN A 345 1.48 -17.63 -21.01
N GLY A 346 1.40 -16.38 -21.52
CA GLY A 346 1.32 -16.06 -22.95
C GLY A 346 -0.10 -16.07 -23.51
N GLU A 347 -0.22 -15.62 -24.76
CA GLU A 347 -1.51 -15.48 -25.48
C GLU A 347 -2.24 -16.81 -25.70
N GLY A 348 -1.52 -17.93 -25.71
CA GLY A 348 -2.09 -19.27 -25.87
C GLY A 348 -2.36 -20.02 -24.57
N TYR A 349 -2.30 -19.36 -23.41
CA TYR A 349 -2.51 -19.97 -22.09
C TYR A 349 -1.70 -21.25 -21.88
N GLN A 350 -0.45 -21.26 -22.34
CA GLN A 350 0.42 -22.42 -22.23
C GLN A 350 0.87 -22.63 -20.79
N ARG A 351 0.71 -23.87 -20.31
CA ARG A 351 1.24 -24.28 -19.02
C ARG A 351 2.77 -24.42 -19.14
N ARG A 352 3.46 -23.68 -18.28
CA ARG A 352 4.92 -23.72 -18.15
C ARG A 352 5.31 -24.34 -16.83
N LYS A 353 6.34 -25.16 -16.89
CA LYS A 353 7.02 -25.69 -15.70
C LYS A 353 8.47 -25.26 -15.79
N ASP A 354 8.97 -24.70 -14.73
CA ASP A 354 10.38 -24.33 -14.61
C ASP A 354 10.97 -24.96 -13.35
N ARG A 355 12.27 -25.28 -13.44
CA ARG A 355 13.07 -25.75 -12.31
C ARG A 355 14.38 -24.99 -12.35
N THR A 356 14.62 -24.17 -11.31
CA THR A 356 15.75 -23.23 -11.35
C THR A 356 16.46 -23.14 -9.99
N THR A 357 17.78 -23.05 -10.04
CA THR A 357 18.62 -22.68 -8.91
C THR A 357 18.77 -21.16 -8.81
N ALA A 358 19.37 -20.66 -7.71
CA ALA A 358 19.70 -19.25 -7.56
C ALA A 358 20.59 -18.70 -8.68
N VAL A 359 21.57 -19.49 -9.19
CA VAL A 359 22.43 -19.11 -10.32
C VAL A 359 21.59 -18.90 -11.58
N MET A 360 20.68 -19.82 -11.89
CA MET A 360 19.78 -19.73 -13.04
C MET A 360 18.83 -18.53 -12.89
N ALA A 361 18.29 -18.32 -11.68
CA ALA A 361 17.41 -17.22 -11.38
C ALA A 361 18.09 -15.86 -11.62
N ALA A 362 19.35 -15.69 -11.22
CA ALA A 362 20.13 -14.48 -11.46
C ALA A 362 20.28 -14.16 -12.96
N LEU A 363 20.26 -15.19 -13.81
CA LEU A 363 20.31 -15.09 -15.28
C LEU A 363 18.93 -14.97 -15.93
N GLY A 364 17.90 -14.74 -15.15
CA GLY A 364 16.56 -14.49 -15.65
C GLY A 364 15.74 -15.74 -15.99
N MET A 365 16.21 -16.94 -15.62
CA MET A 365 15.44 -18.17 -15.76
C MET A 365 14.37 -18.27 -14.64
N GLY A 366 13.24 -18.90 -14.91
CA GLY A 366 12.18 -19.15 -13.91
C GLY A 366 11.09 -18.11 -13.82
N GLY A 367 11.04 -17.13 -14.73
CA GLY A 367 9.96 -16.13 -14.80
C GLY A 367 9.98 -15.09 -13.67
N GLY A 368 8.96 -14.24 -13.66
CA GLY A 368 8.80 -13.17 -12.67
C GLY A 368 9.66 -11.92 -12.94
N THR A 369 9.18 -10.76 -12.50
CA THR A 369 9.88 -9.46 -12.58
C THR A 369 9.85 -8.75 -11.23
N ALA A 370 10.90 -7.98 -10.91
CA ALA A 370 10.90 -7.11 -9.74
C ALA A 370 10.01 -5.88 -9.95
N TRP A 371 9.42 -5.35 -8.89
CA TRP A 371 8.67 -4.10 -8.92
C TRP A 371 9.57 -2.90 -9.18
N VAL A 372 10.79 -2.94 -8.65
CA VAL A 372 11.79 -1.89 -8.84
C VAL A 372 12.86 -2.41 -9.81
N PRO A 373 12.86 -1.95 -11.06
CA PRO A 373 13.83 -2.39 -12.04
C PRO A 373 15.23 -1.84 -11.75
N ILE A 374 16.25 -2.57 -12.18
CA ILE A 374 17.64 -2.11 -12.12
C ILE A 374 17.96 -1.25 -13.33
N ASP A 375 18.71 -0.19 -13.13
CA ASP A 375 19.29 0.57 -14.24
C ASP A 375 20.14 -0.34 -15.14
N ARG A 376 20.02 -0.15 -16.46
CA ARG A 376 20.66 -1.00 -17.45
C ARG A 376 22.18 -0.95 -17.36
N ALA A 377 22.74 0.22 -17.01
CA ALA A 377 24.20 0.42 -16.95
C ALA A 377 24.91 -0.42 -15.88
N GLY A 378 24.26 -0.67 -14.73
CA GLY A 378 24.80 -1.48 -13.64
C GLY A 378 24.41 -2.96 -13.66
N ARG A 379 23.53 -3.36 -14.58
CA ARG A 379 22.91 -4.69 -14.57
C ARG A 379 23.90 -5.84 -14.72
N ASP A 380 24.83 -5.74 -15.65
CA ASP A 380 25.76 -6.84 -15.96
C ASP A 380 26.70 -7.12 -14.79
N ALA A 381 27.19 -6.06 -14.12
CA ALA A 381 28.03 -6.18 -12.93
C ALA A 381 27.26 -6.82 -11.76
N LEU A 382 26.00 -6.40 -11.55
CA LEU A 382 25.16 -6.98 -10.50
C LEU A 382 24.80 -8.44 -10.78
N ILE A 383 24.56 -8.82 -12.04
CA ILE A 383 24.34 -10.22 -12.42
C ILE A 383 25.58 -11.04 -12.11
N LEU A 384 26.77 -10.56 -12.50
CA LEU A 384 28.03 -11.26 -12.22
C LEU A 384 28.22 -11.45 -10.70
N GLU A 385 28.08 -10.38 -9.92
CA GLU A 385 28.22 -10.47 -8.47
C GLU A 385 27.19 -11.43 -7.85
N THR A 386 25.93 -11.38 -8.31
CA THR A 386 24.86 -12.28 -7.85
C THR A 386 25.18 -13.73 -8.10
N VAL A 387 25.69 -14.05 -9.32
CA VAL A 387 26.13 -15.40 -9.70
C VAL A 387 27.33 -15.83 -8.85
N GLN A 388 28.30 -14.95 -8.62
CA GLN A 388 29.44 -15.22 -7.75
C GLN A 388 29.01 -15.60 -6.34
N VAL A 389 28.13 -14.80 -5.74
CA VAL A 389 27.56 -15.06 -4.40
C VAL A 389 26.83 -16.40 -4.36
N ALA A 390 26.00 -16.71 -5.35
CA ALA A 390 25.27 -17.97 -5.37
C ALA A 390 26.22 -19.18 -5.43
N VAL A 391 27.27 -19.10 -6.27
CA VAL A 391 28.28 -20.16 -6.40
C VAL A 391 29.13 -20.28 -5.13
N GLU A 392 29.60 -19.16 -4.55
CA GLU A 392 30.37 -19.14 -3.29
C GLU A 392 29.57 -19.78 -2.13
N LEU A 393 28.27 -19.61 -2.11
CA LEU A 393 27.38 -20.21 -1.12
C LEU A 393 26.95 -21.64 -1.45
N GLY A 394 27.50 -22.22 -2.53
CA GLY A 394 27.39 -23.66 -2.84
C GLY A 394 26.26 -24.05 -3.77
N ALA A 395 25.72 -23.12 -4.55
CA ALA A 395 24.79 -23.47 -5.61
C ALA A 395 25.47 -24.30 -6.70
N ASP A 396 24.77 -25.33 -7.21
CA ASP A 396 25.27 -26.19 -8.27
C ASP A 396 25.31 -25.44 -9.62
N VAL A 397 26.52 -25.27 -10.17
CA VAL A 397 26.76 -24.59 -11.46
C VAL A 397 26.31 -25.42 -12.67
N ASN A 398 26.18 -26.75 -12.52
CA ASN A 398 25.80 -27.70 -13.56
C ASN A 398 24.36 -28.18 -13.46
N ALA A 399 23.59 -27.64 -12.53
CA ALA A 399 22.17 -27.92 -12.46
C ALA A 399 21.49 -27.59 -13.81
N THR A 400 20.48 -28.40 -14.17
CA THR A 400 19.72 -28.21 -15.40
C THR A 400 18.26 -27.82 -15.09
N SER A 401 17.73 -26.93 -15.90
CA SER A 401 16.31 -26.64 -15.95
C SER A 401 15.50 -27.82 -16.53
N ILE A 402 14.17 -27.74 -16.52
CA ILE A 402 13.32 -28.82 -17.06
C ILE A 402 13.58 -29.06 -18.56
N ASP A 403 13.92 -28.02 -19.30
CA ASP A 403 14.28 -28.08 -20.72
C ASP A 403 15.78 -28.42 -20.98
N GLY A 404 16.48 -28.85 -19.95
CA GLY A 404 17.88 -29.30 -20.02
C GLY A 404 18.94 -28.19 -20.10
N ARG A 405 18.56 -26.91 -20.05
CA ARG A 405 19.51 -25.79 -20.12
C ARG A 405 20.21 -25.58 -18.78
N THR A 406 21.49 -25.20 -18.85
CA THR A 406 22.30 -24.81 -17.71
C THR A 406 22.35 -23.28 -17.56
N ALA A 407 22.88 -22.80 -16.44
CA ALA A 407 23.17 -21.39 -16.24
C ALA A 407 24.16 -20.85 -17.28
N LEU A 408 25.16 -21.66 -17.69
CA LEU A 408 26.14 -21.29 -18.70
C LEU A 408 25.49 -21.06 -20.07
N ASP A 409 24.51 -21.90 -20.45
CA ASP A 409 23.75 -21.73 -21.70
C ASP A 409 23.01 -20.40 -21.71
N SER A 410 22.38 -20.05 -20.59
CA SER A 410 21.67 -18.79 -20.45
C SER A 410 22.60 -17.57 -20.50
N ALA A 411 23.76 -17.66 -19.83
CA ALA A 411 24.77 -16.59 -19.85
C ALA A 411 25.29 -16.33 -21.28
N ARG A 412 25.57 -17.39 -22.04
CA ARG A 412 26.03 -17.32 -23.45
C ARG A 412 24.94 -16.75 -24.36
N ALA A 413 23.70 -17.24 -24.24
CA ALA A 413 22.56 -16.76 -25.04
C ALA A 413 22.28 -15.28 -24.84
N GLN A 414 22.43 -14.79 -23.62
CA GLN A 414 22.24 -13.37 -23.27
C GLN A 414 23.50 -12.51 -23.46
N LYS A 415 24.62 -13.12 -23.90
CA LYS A 415 25.91 -12.45 -24.15
C LYS A 415 26.53 -11.84 -22.90
N TYR A 416 26.32 -12.43 -21.72
CA TYR A 416 27.00 -12.05 -20.48
C TYR A 416 28.39 -12.70 -20.42
N ALA A 417 29.35 -12.17 -21.18
CA ALA A 417 30.67 -12.76 -21.37
C ALA A 417 31.45 -12.98 -20.05
N ALA A 418 31.40 -12.01 -19.14
CA ALA A 418 32.06 -12.11 -17.84
C ALA A 418 31.46 -13.21 -16.95
N VAL A 419 30.13 -13.35 -16.99
CA VAL A 419 29.43 -14.42 -16.25
C VAL A 419 29.76 -15.79 -16.83
N ALA A 420 29.74 -15.92 -18.16
CA ALA A 420 30.10 -17.18 -18.81
C ALA A 420 31.52 -17.61 -18.45
N ALA A 421 32.50 -16.71 -18.56
CA ALA A 421 33.89 -16.97 -18.18
C ALA A 421 34.02 -17.36 -16.70
N PHE A 422 33.30 -16.68 -15.80
CA PHE A 422 33.31 -17.05 -14.38
C PHE A 422 32.74 -18.46 -14.16
N LEU A 423 31.58 -18.78 -14.75
CA LEU A 423 30.92 -20.10 -14.62
C LEU A 423 31.86 -21.21 -15.17
N GLU A 424 32.50 -21.00 -16.33
CA GLU A 424 33.49 -21.93 -16.90
C GLU A 424 34.65 -22.15 -15.96
N SER A 425 35.18 -21.07 -15.32
CA SER A 425 36.25 -21.17 -14.33
C SER A 425 35.89 -22.00 -13.10
N ARG A 426 34.57 -22.16 -12.84
CA ARG A 426 34.00 -22.97 -11.75
C ARG A 426 33.58 -24.37 -12.21
N GLY A 427 33.91 -24.76 -13.43
CA GLY A 427 33.62 -26.10 -13.96
C GLY A 427 32.20 -26.25 -14.54
N ALA A 428 31.53 -25.14 -14.88
CA ALA A 428 30.26 -25.21 -15.58
C ALA A 428 30.40 -25.74 -16.99
N VAL A 429 29.48 -26.61 -17.39
CA VAL A 429 29.42 -27.23 -18.74
C VAL A 429 28.12 -26.77 -19.41
N ALA A 430 28.19 -26.45 -20.70
CA ALA A 430 27.02 -26.17 -21.49
C ALA A 430 26.22 -27.47 -21.72
N SER A 431 24.90 -27.35 -21.89
CA SER A 431 24.06 -28.47 -22.30
C SER A 431 24.51 -29.01 -23.68
N ARG A 432 24.38 -30.31 -23.89
CA ARG A 432 24.72 -30.96 -25.16
C ARG A 432 23.62 -30.75 -26.18
#